data_2b7ba982d190dd988eba6f76e4f4dd95
#
_entry.id   2b7ba982d190dd988eba6f76e4f4dd95
#
_cell.length_a   1.000
_cell.length_b   1.000
_cell.length_c   1.000
_cell.angle_alpha   90.00
_cell.angle_beta   90.00
_cell.angle_gamma   90.00
#
_symmetry.space_group_name_H-M   'P 1'
#
loop_
_entity.id
_entity.type
_entity.pdbx_description
1 polymer ?
#
loop_
_entity_poly.entity_id
_entity_poly.type
_entity_poly.pdbx_seq_one_letter_code
_entity_poly.pdbx_strand_id
1 'polypeptide(L)'
;LYYLRNQIDFHRPPENMVDKNIRTDYSKLKMLARIDHDNTHEGSRMSTIEEIAAKGEILVDLHTSFPSEKIADIENFRSLLYYYGLLTMCGTRGDRLKMCIPNNCVREQYLGFLRDYYQQAHTLNLSHLKDLIDDFAFDGHWQPFFETIARAYRENSSIRDAIEGERNLQGFLKAYLAIASYYLVQPELEMNYGYCDFFLLPDKMRYSDIEHSYILELKYATRTATNAELEAQAEEGRQQLLRYSKDIVGQKL
;
A
#
# COMPACT_ATOMS: atom_id res chain seq x y z
N LEU A 1 -4.24 24.23 13.54
CA LEU A 1 -3.14 25.03 14.07
C LEU A 1 -1.78 24.50 13.62
N TYR A 2 -1.50 23.21 13.77
CA TYR A 2 -0.24 22.56 13.37
C TYR A 2 0.12 22.79 11.89
N TYR A 3 -0.85 22.54 10.98
CA TYR A 3 -0.68 22.78 9.55
C TYR A 3 -0.37 24.25 9.24
N LEU A 4 -1.17 25.17 9.79
CA LEU A 4 -1.00 26.60 9.57
C LEU A 4 0.35 27.10 10.10
N ARG A 5 0.80 26.59 11.24
CA ARG A 5 2.08 26.95 11.82
C ARG A 5 3.24 26.54 10.91
N ASN A 6 3.22 25.31 10.39
CA ASN A 6 4.23 24.86 9.43
C ASN A 6 4.23 25.70 8.14
N GLN A 7 3.03 26.07 7.66
CA GLN A 7 2.89 26.90 6.46
C GLN A 7 3.46 28.32 6.69
N ILE A 8 3.26 28.87 7.89
CA ILE A 8 3.78 30.21 8.25
C ILE A 8 5.28 30.19 8.49
N ASP A 9 5.76 29.22 9.29
CA ASP A 9 7.15 29.20 9.75
C ASP A 9 8.11 28.68 8.66
N PHE A 10 7.67 27.75 7.82
CA PHE A 10 8.52 27.06 6.84
C PHE A 10 8.10 27.24 5.39
N HIS A 11 7.01 27.95 5.12
CA HIS A 11 6.42 28.16 3.78
C HIS A 11 6.13 26.87 3.00
N ARG A 12 5.95 25.76 3.71
CA ARG A 12 5.63 24.44 3.15
C ARG A 12 4.66 23.70 4.05
N PRO A 13 3.81 22.80 3.47
CA PRO A 13 2.97 21.93 4.29
C PRO A 13 3.83 21.03 5.19
N PRO A 14 3.32 20.61 6.36
CA PRO A 14 4.04 19.69 7.22
C PRO A 14 4.23 18.34 6.55
N GLU A 15 5.34 17.67 6.84
CA GLU A 15 5.64 16.32 6.36
C GLU A 15 4.52 15.32 6.73
N ASN A 16 3.98 15.46 7.93
CA ASN A 16 2.79 14.71 8.36
C ASN A 16 1.59 15.68 8.42
N MET A 17 0.50 15.35 7.71
CA MET A 17 -0.71 16.19 7.68
C MET A 17 -1.40 16.32 9.03
N VAL A 18 -1.13 15.42 9.95
CA VAL A 18 -1.70 15.42 11.31
C VAL A 18 -0.56 15.51 12.32
N ASP A 19 -0.75 16.37 13.33
CA ASP A 19 0.13 16.45 14.48
C ASP A 19 0.29 15.07 15.12
N LYS A 20 1.55 14.67 15.36
CA LYS A 20 1.88 13.37 15.98
C LYS A 20 1.22 13.18 17.34
N ASN A 21 0.88 14.27 18.02
CA ASN A 21 0.17 14.26 19.32
C ASN A 21 -1.34 13.99 19.19
N ILE A 22 -1.91 14.15 17.98
CA ILE A 22 -3.32 13.88 17.67
C ILE A 22 -3.47 12.54 16.95
N ARG A 23 -2.40 11.76 16.81
CA ARG A 23 -2.45 10.45 16.18
C ARG A 23 -3.53 9.62 16.83
N THR A 24 -4.62 9.46 16.11
CA THR A 24 -5.63 8.46 16.39
C THR A 24 -4.91 7.14 16.61
N ASP A 25 -5.20 6.53 17.72
CA ASP A 25 -4.56 5.40 18.31
C ASP A 25 -4.19 4.28 17.30
N TYR A 26 -2.94 4.34 16.81
CA TYR A 26 -2.31 3.32 15.97
C TYR A 26 -2.41 1.93 16.62
N SER A 27 -2.61 1.90 17.95
CA SER A 27 -2.81 0.68 18.72
C SER A 27 -4.12 -0.03 18.35
N LYS A 28 -5.15 0.68 17.86
CA LYS A 28 -6.45 0.08 17.54
C LYS A 28 -6.35 -0.92 16.40
N LEU A 29 -5.67 -0.55 15.31
CA LEU A 29 -5.47 -1.46 14.18
C LEU A 29 -4.64 -2.67 14.61
N LYS A 30 -3.55 -2.42 15.37
CA LYS A 30 -2.73 -3.50 15.95
C LYS A 30 -3.53 -4.41 16.89
N MET A 31 -4.37 -3.85 17.73
CA MET A 31 -5.22 -4.61 18.64
C MET A 31 -6.22 -5.47 17.86
N LEU A 32 -6.90 -4.90 16.89
CA LEU A 32 -7.89 -5.61 16.07
C LEU A 32 -7.26 -6.72 15.24
N ALA A 33 -6.07 -6.48 14.69
CA ALA A 33 -5.35 -7.47 13.89
C ALA A 33 -4.77 -8.63 14.72
N ARG A 34 -4.36 -8.37 15.99
CA ARG A 34 -3.72 -9.36 16.87
C ARG A 34 -4.66 -10.41 17.48
N ILE A 35 -5.97 -10.21 17.39
CA ILE A 35 -6.95 -11.16 17.95
C ILE A 35 -6.92 -12.50 17.21
N ASP A 36 -6.21 -12.56 16.09
CA ASP A 36 -6.11 -13.75 15.25
C ASP A 36 -4.74 -14.42 15.41
N HIS A 37 -4.69 -15.59 16.02
CA HIS A 37 -3.43 -16.33 16.25
C HIS A 37 -3.04 -17.31 15.12
N ASP A 38 -3.92 -17.55 14.13
CA ASP A 38 -3.75 -18.61 13.10
C ASP A 38 -3.92 -18.11 11.65
N ASN A 39 -3.15 -17.08 11.22
CA ASN A 39 -3.52 -16.24 10.09
C ASN A 39 -2.65 -16.31 8.84
N THR A 40 -2.64 -17.44 8.19
CA THR A 40 -2.01 -17.59 6.87
C THR A 40 -3.01 -17.91 5.74
N HIS A 41 -4.33 -17.81 5.98
CA HIS A 41 -5.32 -18.21 4.98
C HIS A 41 -6.07 -17.03 4.35
N GLU A 42 -6.47 -17.19 3.09
CA GLU A 42 -7.36 -16.31 2.37
C GLU A 42 -8.64 -16.05 3.19
N GLY A 43 -8.99 -14.77 3.39
CA GLY A 43 -10.09 -14.38 4.28
C GLY A 43 -9.70 -14.05 5.71
N SER A 44 -8.41 -14.13 6.08
CA SER A 44 -7.91 -13.69 7.38
C SER A 44 -8.04 -12.18 7.57
N ARG A 45 -7.90 -11.70 8.81
CA ARG A 45 -7.86 -10.26 9.10
C ARG A 45 -6.70 -9.58 8.42
N MET A 46 -5.56 -10.25 8.36
CA MET A 46 -4.37 -9.76 7.69
C MET A 46 -4.60 -9.60 6.19
N SER A 47 -5.13 -10.62 5.53
CA SER A 47 -5.53 -10.57 4.12
C SER A 47 -6.53 -9.43 3.84
N THR A 48 -7.47 -9.19 4.77
CA THR A 48 -8.39 -8.05 4.67
C THR A 48 -7.67 -6.70 4.76
N ILE A 49 -6.70 -6.56 5.68
CA ILE A 49 -5.88 -5.34 5.82
C ILE A 49 -5.04 -5.11 4.56
N GLU A 50 -4.44 -6.16 4.03
CA GLU A 50 -3.66 -6.11 2.78
C GLU A 50 -4.53 -5.70 1.59
N GLU A 51 -5.74 -6.26 1.46
CA GLU A 51 -6.69 -5.87 0.42
C GLU A 51 -7.08 -4.40 0.52
N ILE A 52 -7.40 -3.91 1.72
CA ILE A 52 -7.74 -2.50 1.96
C ILE A 52 -6.55 -1.60 1.63
N ALA A 53 -5.34 -1.96 2.04
CA ALA A 53 -4.14 -1.19 1.77
C ALA A 53 -3.80 -1.15 0.28
N ALA A 54 -3.98 -2.27 -0.43
CA ALA A 54 -3.72 -2.38 -1.86
C ALA A 54 -4.73 -1.58 -2.68
N LYS A 55 -6.04 -1.85 -2.49
CA LYS A 55 -7.11 -1.25 -3.30
C LYS A 55 -7.61 0.11 -2.78
N GLY A 56 -7.45 0.39 -1.50
CA GLY A 56 -8.03 1.54 -0.83
C GLY A 56 -9.52 1.37 -0.49
N GLU A 57 -10.14 0.26 -0.90
CA GLU A 57 -11.57 -0.02 -0.73
C GLU A 57 -11.85 -1.52 -0.55
N ILE A 58 -13.01 -1.83 0.04
CA ILE A 58 -13.49 -3.20 0.23
C ILE A 58 -15.02 -3.23 0.22
N LEU A 59 -15.62 -4.36 -0.18
CA LEU A 59 -17.06 -4.62 -0.06
C LEU A 59 -17.36 -5.28 1.29
N VAL A 60 -18.33 -4.73 2.01
CA VAL A 60 -18.67 -5.14 3.38
C VAL A 60 -20.18 -5.33 3.52
N ASP A 61 -20.58 -6.41 4.18
CA ASP A 61 -21.91 -6.58 4.73
C ASP A 61 -21.86 -6.03 6.16
N LEU A 62 -22.41 -4.80 6.36
CA LEU A 62 -22.28 -4.09 7.63
C LEU A 62 -23.18 -4.69 8.68
N HIS A 63 -22.59 -5.22 9.74
CA HIS A 63 -23.31 -5.65 10.92
C HIS A 63 -23.44 -4.48 11.91
N THR A 64 -24.66 -4.15 12.30
CA THR A 64 -24.96 -3.04 13.24
C THR A 64 -24.89 -3.46 14.71
N SER A 65 -24.96 -4.76 14.98
CA SER A 65 -24.82 -5.34 16.32
C SER A 65 -24.24 -6.74 16.22
N PHE A 66 -23.34 -7.06 17.11
CA PHE A 66 -22.77 -8.40 17.26
C PHE A 66 -22.40 -8.67 18.72
N PRO A 67 -22.60 -9.90 19.20
CA PRO A 67 -22.18 -10.30 20.54
C PRO A 67 -20.68 -10.16 20.70
N SER A 68 -20.22 -9.79 21.90
CA SER A 68 -18.78 -9.68 22.21
C SER A 68 -17.98 -10.94 21.89
N GLU A 69 -18.63 -12.10 21.98
CA GLU A 69 -18.07 -13.42 21.67
C GLU A 69 -17.75 -13.59 20.18
N LYS A 70 -18.44 -12.85 19.32
CA LYS A 70 -18.27 -12.88 17.85
C LYS A 70 -17.38 -11.77 17.29
N ILE A 71 -16.73 -10.99 18.14
CA ILE A 71 -15.77 -9.95 17.72
C ILE A 71 -14.61 -10.56 16.90
N ALA A 72 -14.29 -11.84 17.15
CA ALA A 72 -13.26 -12.57 16.43
C ALA A 72 -13.65 -12.90 14.98
N ASP A 73 -14.92 -12.96 14.61
CA ASP A 73 -15.37 -13.32 13.27
C ASP A 73 -14.92 -12.27 12.24
N ILE A 74 -14.46 -12.72 11.07
CA ILE A 74 -13.91 -11.86 10.00
C ILE A 74 -14.94 -10.84 9.50
N GLU A 75 -16.20 -11.21 9.40
CA GLU A 75 -17.27 -10.30 8.96
C GLU A 75 -17.50 -9.16 9.97
N ASN A 76 -17.41 -9.47 11.27
CA ASN A 76 -17.47 -8.47 12.32
C ASN A 76 -16.22 -7.60 12.35
N PHE A 77 -15.06 -8.14 12.01
CA PHE A 77 -13.83 -7.38 11.88
C PHE A 77 -13.95 -6.25 10.84
N ARG A 78 -14.52 -6.53 9.67
CA ARG A 78 -14.76 -5.52 8.62
C ARG A 78 -15.69 -4.41 9.12
N SER A 79 -16.76 -4.78 9.84
CA SER A 79 -17.67 -3.82 10.47
C SER A 79 -16.98 -2.99 11.56
N LEU A 80 -16.11 -3.61 12.37
CA LEU A 80 -15.32 -2.92 13.40
C LEU A 80 -14.38 -1.86 12.80
N LEU A 81 -13.74 -2.14 11.66
CA LEU A 81 -12.90 -1.15 10.98
C LEU A 81 -13.70 0.12 10.66
N TYR A 82 -14.97 0.00 10.26
CA TYR A 82 -15.85 1.15 10.05
C TYR A 82 -16.16 1.87 11.38
N TYR A 83 -16.58 1.16 12.42
CA TYR A 83 -16.92 1.77 13.71
C TYR A 83 -15.73 2.45 14.40
N TYR A 84 -14.52 1.97 14.15
CA TYR A 84 -13.31 2.62 14.64
C TYR A 84 -12.80 3.76 13.73
N GLY A 85 -13.53 4.09 12.66
CA GLY A 85 -13.17 5.17 11.74
C GLY A 85 -11.97 4.85 10.83
N LEU A 86 -11.63 3.56 10.71
CA LEU A 86 -10.58 3.09 9.81
C LEU A 86 -11.10 2.88 8.37
N LEU A 87 -12.41 2.77 8.21
CA LEU A 87 -13.12 2.78 6.93
C LEU A 87 -14.27 3.79 6.96
N THR A 88 -14.70 4.24 5.80
CA THR A 88 -15.88 5.07 5.58
C THR A 88 -16.68 4.56 4.40
N MET A 89 -17.99 4.85 4.37
CA MET A 89 -18.84 4.50 3.24
C MET A 89 -18.50 5.36 2.04
N CYS A 90 -18.33 4.75 0.87
CA CYS A 90 -18.06 5.47 -0.38
C CYS A 90 -18.94 5.01 -1.55
N GLY A 91 -19.92 4.14 -1.31
CA GLY A 91 -20.88 3.69 -2.30
C GLY A 91 -21.48 2.34 -1.98
N THR A 92 -22.08 1.73 -2.99
CA THR A 92 -22.68 0.39 -2.92
C THR A 92 -22.34 -0.40 -4.19
N ARG A 93 -22.37 -1.71 -4.06
CA ARG A 93 -22.33 -2.63 -5.21
C ARG A 93 -23.35 -3.75 -4.96
N GLY A 94 -24.51 -3.63 -5.63
CA GLY A 94 -25.68 -4.46 -5.30
C GLY A 94 -26.13 -4.13 -3.87
N ASP A 95 -26.33 -5.15 -3.05
CA ASP A 95 -26.77 -5.02 -1.66
C ASP A 95 -25.60 -4.80 -0.67
N ARG A 96 -24.35 -4.86 -1.14
CA ARG A 96 -23.16 -4.69 -0.30
C ARG A 96 -22.69 -3.24 -0.27
N LEU A 97 -22.24 -2.81 0.92
CA LEU A 97 -21.63 -1.49 1.08
C LEU A 97 -20.19 -1.50 0.56
N LYS A 98 -19.88 -0.49 -0.24
CA LYS A 98 -18.52 -0.17 -0.64
C LYS A 98 -17.93 0.77 0.40
N MET A 99 -16.86 0.32 1.06
CA MET A 99 -16.16 1.09 2.06
C MET A 99 -14.75 1.38 1.59
N CYS A 100 -14.25 2.57 1.90
CA CYS A 100 -12.92 3.01 1.51
C CYS A 100 -12.16 3.64 2.68
N ILE A 101 -10.86 3.80 2.50
CA ILE A 101 -10.00 4.52 3.44
C ILE A 101 -10.43 6.00 3.46
N PRO A 102 -10.78 6.57 4.65
CA PRO A 102 -11.39 7.90 4.73
C PRO A 102 -10.46 9.05 4.34
N ASN A 103 -9.16 8.91 4.55
CA ASN A 103 -8.17 9.95 4.29
C ASN A 103 -6.74 9.40 4.31
N ASN A 104 -5.78 10.24 3.90
CA ASN A 104 -4.36 9.86 3.85
C ASN A 104 -3.77 9.51 5.23
N CYS A 105 -4.25 10.12 6.31
CA CYS A 105 -3.75 9.80 7.66
C CYS A 105 -4.07 8.35 8.06
N VAL A 106 -5.28 7.88 7.74
CA VAL A 106 -5.69 6.50 7.97
C VAL A 106 -4.96 5.57 6.99
N ARG A 107 -4.74 6.00 5.75
CA ARG A 107 -3.94 5.23 4.78
C ARG A 107 -2.53 4.98 5.29
N GLU A 108 -1.86 5.99 5.82
CA GLU A 108 -0.54 5.85 6.44
C GLU A 108 -0.54 4.88 7.62
N GLN A 109 -1.65 4.79 8.38
CA GLN A 109 -1.78 3.81 9.46
C GLN A 109 -1.81 2.37 8.93
N TYR A 110 -2.58 2.10 7.87
CA TYR A 110 -2.60 0.78 7.22
C TYR A 110 -1.22 0.40 6.70
N LEU A 111 -0.58 1.28 5.94
CA LEU A 111 0.73 1.04 5.35
C LEU A 111 1.82 0.89 6.42
N GLY A 112 1.78 1.70 7.47
CA GLY A 112 2.68 1.58 8.62
C GLY A 112 2.49 0.27 9.39
N PHE A 113 1.24 -0.16 9.57
CA PHE A 113 0.93 -1.45 10.19
C PHE A 113 1.48 -2.63 9.37
N LEU A 114 1.26 -2.63 8.05
CA LEU A 114 1.79 -3.66 7.14
C LEU A 114 3.31 -3.69 7.17
N ARG A 115 3.95 -2.53 7.13
CA ARG A 115 5.42 -2.43 7.21
C ARG A 115 5.94 -3.02 8.53
N ASP A 116 5.34 -2.67 9.67
CA ASP A 116 5.70 -3.24 10.96
C ASP A 116 5.50 -4.76 11.01
N TYR A 117 4.42 -5.26 10.39
CA TYR A 117 4.13 -6.69 10.30
C TYR A 117 5.20 -7.41 9.47
N TYR A 118 5.49 -6.92 8.28
CA TYR A 118 6.52 -7.51 7.42
C TYR A 118 7.92 -7.39 8.03
N GLN A 119 8.20 -6.35 8.80
CA GLN A 119 9.47 -6.20 9.52
C GLN A 119 9.65 -7.18 10.67
N GLN A 120 8.59 -7.62 11.33
CA GLN A 120 8.69 -8.66 12.36
C GLN A 120 9.13 -10.01 11.74
N ALA A 121 8.75 -10.23 10.49
CA ALA A 121 9.21 -11.37 9.70
C ALA A 121 10.63 -11.17 9.12
N HIS A 122 11.11 -9.92 9.04
CA HIS A 122 12.37 -9.53 8.38
C HIS A 122 13.06 -8.36 9.04
N THR A 123 14.38 -8.44 9.17
CA THR A 123 15.28 -7.33 9.46
C THR A 123 15.70 -6.61 8.17
N LEU A 124 14.76 -5.95 7.47
CA LEU A 124 15.14 -4.95 6.49
C LEU A 124 15.67 -3.71 7.22
N ASN A 125 16.87 -3.27 6.86
CA ASN A 125 17.42 -2.03 7.40
C ASN A 125 16.67 -0.82 6.82
N LEU A 126 15.72 -0.28 7.59
CA LEU A 126 14.89 0.86 7.15
C LEU A 126 15.70 2.12 6.89
N SER A 127 16.81 2.34 7.59
CA SER A 127 17.67 3.50 7.34
C SER A 127 18.28 3.40 5.95
N HIS A 128 18.82 2.23 5.60
CA HIS A 128 19.35 1.98 4.27
C HIS A 128 18.29 2.08 3.17
N LEU A 129 17.06 1.58 3.42
CA LEU A 129 15.97 1.75 2.45
C LEU A 129 15.55 3.21 2.28
N LYS A 130 15.69 4.04 3.32
CA LYS A 130 15.44 5.49 3.17
C LYS A 130 16.49 6.13 2.29
N ASP A 131 17.76 5.82 2.47
CA ASP A 131 18.82 6.33 1.60
C ASP A 131 18.56 5.93 0.15
N LEU A 132 18.18 4.66 -0.10
CA LEU A 132 17.86 4.17 -1.44
C LEU A 132 16.60 4.81 -2.06
N ILE A 133 15.58 5.15 -1.28
CA ILE A 133 14.39 5.83 -1.82
C ILE A 133 14.68 7.32 -2.06
N ASP A 134 15.63 7.92 -1.34
CA ASP A 134 16.12 9.27 -1.61
C ASP A 134 16.83 9.29 -2.97
N ASP A 135 17.81 8.41 -3.20
CA ASP A 135 18.51 8.25 -4.48
C ASP A 135 17.53 7.95 -5.64
N PHE A 136 16.53 7.11 -5.38
CA PHE A 136 15.46 6.80 -6.33
C PHE A 136 14.65 8.05 -6.70
N ALA A 137 14.27 8.86 -5.71
CA ALA A 137 13.38 10.00 -5.93
C ALA A 137 14.11 11.19 -6.57
N PHE A 138 15.31 11.52 -6.10
CA PHE A 138 16.02 12.74 -6.51
C PHE A 138 16.99 12.51 -7.66
N ASP A 139 17.62 11.33 -7.72
CA ASP A 139 18.67 11.02 -8.72
C ASP A 139 18.21 10.04 -9.82
N GLY A 140 16.99 9.49 -9.68
CA GLY A 140 16.45 8.51 -10.64
C GLY A 140 17.05 7.12 -10.52
N HIS A 141 17.84 6.83 -9.47
CA HIS A 141 18.48 5.54 -9.25
C HIS A 141 17.51 4.52 -8.62
N TRP A 142 16.53 4.08 -9.38
CA TRP A 142 15.45 3.21 -8.90
C TRP A 142 15.87 1.74 -8.64
N GLN A 143 16.86 1.22 -9.37
CA GLN A 143 17.24 -0.20 -9.33
C GLN A 143 17.66 -0.69 -7.94
N PRO A 144 18.57 -0.04 -7.18
CA PRO A 144 19.02 -0.53 -5.89
C PRO A 144 17.88 -0.67 -4.87
N PHE A 145 16.90 0.23 -4.90
CA PHE A 145 15.73 0.17 -4.04
C PHE A 145 14.89 -1.08 -4.32
N PHE A 146 14.50 -1.30 -5.58
CA PHE A 146 13.68 -2.45 -5.96
C PHE A 146 14.43 -3.77 -5.83
N GLU A 147 15.73 -3.81 -6.13
CA GLU A 147 16.55 -5.00 -5.93
C GLU A 147 16.66 -5.40 -4.46
N THR A 148 16.78 -4.42 -3.57
CA THR A 148 16.82 -4.68 -2.12
C THR A 148 15.50 -5.27 -1.63
N ILE A 149 14.37 -4.73 -2.07
CA ILE A 149 13.03 -5.26 -1.75
C ILE A 149 12.85 -6.66 -2.35
N ALA A 150 13.21 -6.85 -3.61
CA ALA A 150 13.10 -8.15 -4.29
C ALA A 150 14.00 -9.22 -3.66
N ARG A 151 15.18 -8.84 -3.17
CA ARG A 151 16.07 -9.73 -2.42
C ARG A 151 15.43 -10.15 -1.11
N ALA A 152 14.93 -9.20 -0.32
CA ALA A 152 14.24 -9.48 0.93
C ALA A 152 13.06 -10.43 0.71
N TYR A 153 12.27 -10.21 -0.34
CA TYR A 153 11.19 -11.11 -0.73
C TYR A 153 11.69 -12.52 -1.06
N ARG A 154 12.78 -12.65 -1.82
CA ARG A 154 13.34 -13.96 -2.25
C ARG A 154 13.99 -14.74 -1.12
N GLU A 155 14.75 -14.07 -0.27
CA GLU A 155 15.56 -14.71 0.76
C GLU A 155 14.72 -15.16 1.96
N ASN A 156 13.51 -14.67 2.08
CA ASN A 156 12.72 -14.91 3.26
C ASN A 156 11.46 -15.73 2.96
N SER A 157 11.47 -16.96 3.47
CA SER A 157 10.35 -17.90 3.32
C SER A 157 9.07 -17.37 3.98
N SER A 158 9.19 -16.69 5.13
CA SER A 158 8.02 -16.17 5.86
C SER A 158 7.29 -15.07 5.10
N ILE A 159 7.97 -14.17 4.38
CA ILE A 159 7.30 -13.21 3.47
C ILE A 159 6.65 -13.95 2.31
N ARG A 160 7.37 -14.87 1.69
CA ARG A 160 6.82 -15.63 0.58
C ARG A 160 5.61 -16.47 0.97
N ASP A 161 5.59 -16.94 2.22
CA ASP A 161 4.46 -17.71 2.77
C ASP A 161 3.28 -16.80 3.11
N ALA A 162 3.54 -15.56 3.54
CA ALA A 162 2.52 -14.55 3.81
C ALA A 162 1.98 -13.88 2.52
N ILE A 163 2.80 -13.80 1.45
CA ILE A 163 2.39 -13.18 0.19
C ILE A 163 1.94 -14.25 -0.79
N GLU A 164 0.66 -14.58 -0.72
CA GLU A 164 -0.02 -15.43 -1.68
C GLU A 164 -0.79 -14.57 -2.70
N GLY A 165 -0.29 -14.53 -3.93
CA GLY A 165 -0.94 -13.85 -5.05
C GLY A 165 -0.51 -12.39 -5.25
N GLU A 166 -0.91 -11.86 -6.39
CA GLU A 166 -0.55 -10.54 -6.88
C GLU A 166 -0.97 -9.41 -5.93
N ARG A 167 -2.15 -9.53 -5.33
CA ARG A 167 -2.72 -8.52 -4.43
C ARG A 167 -1.87 -8.30 -3.18
N ASN A 168 -1.39 -9.37 -2.59
CA ASN A 168 -0.54 -9.28 -1.40
C ASN A 168 0.83 -8.69 -1.76
N LEU A 169 1.36 -9.01 -2.95
CA LEU A 169 2.58 -8.42 -3.48
C LEU A 169 2.42 -6.90 -3.70
N GLN A 170 1.26 -6.46 -4.21
CA GLN A 170 0.94 -5.03 -4.34
C GLN A 170 0.93 -4.34 -2.97
N GLY A 171 0.28 -4.93 -1.96
CA GLY A 171 0.25 -4.40 -0.59
C GLY A 171 1.65 -4.30 0.04
N PHE A 172 2.46 -5.35 -0.14
CA PHE A 172 3.85 -5.39 0.31
C PHE A 172 4.69 -4.26 -0.31
N LEU A 173 4.70 -4.16 -1.64
CA LEU A 173 5.46 -3.11 -2.32
C LEU A 173 5.01 -1.70 -1.91
N LYS A 174 3.70 -1.48 -1.81
CA LYS A 174 3.12 -0.21 -1.41
C LYS A 174 3.54 0.21 0.00
N ALA A 175 3.64 -0.74 0.94
CA ALA A 175 4.09 -0.47 2.30
C ALA A 175 5.53 0.07 2.34
N TYR A 176 6.40 -0.40 1.45
CA TYR A 176 7.78 0.07 1.35
C TYR A 176 7.93 1.35 0.52
N LEU A 177 7.15 1.54 -0.52
CA LEU A 177 7.10 2.82 -1.24
C LEU A 177 6.63 3.98 -0.36
N ALA A 178 5.83 3.68 0.66
CA ALA A 178 5.35 4.68 1.64
C ALA A 178 6.34 4.95 2.80
N ILE A 179 7.59 4.51 2.72
CA ILE A 179 8.64 4.86 3.71
C ILE A 179 8.92 6.36 3.70
N ALA A 180 8.89 6.96 2.51
CA ALA A 180 8.98 8.39 2.31
C ALA A 180 7.74 8.90 1.57
N SER A 181 7.35 10.14 1.84
CA SER A 181 6.16 10.78 1.22
C SER A 181 6.52 11.52 -0.07
N TYR A 182 7.49 11.02 -0.82
CA TYR A 182 7.95 11.64 -2.07
C TYR A 182 6.95 11.48 -3.21
N TYR A 183 6.22 10.37 -3.20
CA TYR A 183 5.28 10.02 -4.25
C TYR A 183 3.85 9.84 -3.73
N LEU A 184 2.90 10.35 -4.51
CA LEU A 184 1.51 9.95 -4.43
C LEU A 184 1.38 8.64 -5.20
N VAL A 185 1.26 7.54 -4.49
CA VAL A 185 1.13 6.20 -5.08
C VAL A 185 -0.31 5.98 -5.48
N GLN A 186 -0.60 5.97 -6.78
CA GLN A 186 -1.93 5.70 -7.33
C GLN A 186 -1.97 4.25 -7.84
N PRO A 187 -2.69 3.35 -7.16
CA PRO A 187 -2.90 1.99 -7.66
C PRO A 187 -3.96 1.97 -8.75
N GLU A 188 -3.83 1.02 -9.67
CA GLU A 188 -4.83 0.74 -10.71
C GLU A 188 -5.27 2.01 -11.47
N LEU A 189 -4.30 2.88 -11.82
CA LEU A 189 -4.62 4.05 -12.63
C LEU A 189 -5.07 3.62 -14.02
N GLU A 190 -6.29 4.06 -14.40
CA GLU A 190 -6.82 3.82 -15.73
C GLU A 190 -6.05 4.63 -16.77
N MET A 191 -5.52 3.94 -17.73
CA MET A 191 -4.81 4.47 -18.89
C MET A 191 -5.57 4.12 -20.17
N ASN A 192 -5.24 4.73 -21.31
CA ASN A 192 -5.96 4.47 -22.57
C ASN A 192 -5.92 3.00 -23.03
N TYR A 193 -4.93 2.23 -22.55
CA TYR A 193 -4.70 0.84 -22.96
C TYR A 193 -4.85 -0.18 -21.83
N GLY A 194 -5.44 0.21 -20.70
CA GLY A 194 -5.65 -0.65 -19.53
C GLY A 194 -5.32 0.05 -18.21
N TYR A 195 -5.11 -0.74 -17.19
CA TYR A 195 -4.76 -0.25 -15.84
C TYR A 195 -3.30 -0.59 -15.55
N CYS A 196 -2.50 0.39 -15.12
CA CYS A 196 -1.18 0.11 -14.57
C CYS A 196 -1.29 -0.23 -13.08
N ASP A 197 -0.44 -1.13 -12.58
CA ASP A 197 -0.48 -1.53 -11.17
C ASP A 197 -0.18 -0.36 -10.23
N PHE A 198 0.85 0.43 -10.54
CA PHE A 198 1.16 1.66 -9.80
C PHE A 198 1.62 2.77 -10.72
N PHE A 199 1.11 3.96 -10.45
CA PHE A 199 1.66 5.19 -10.93
C PHE A 199 2.22 5.99 -9.75
N LEU A 200 3.50 6.33 -9.80
CA LEU A 200 4.19 7.12 -8.78
C LEU A 200 4.28 8.56 -9.28
N LEU A 201 3.40 9.41 -8.75
CA LEU A 201 3.37 10.83 -9.06
C LEU A 201 4.14 11.61 -7.98
N PRO A 202 5.18 12.40 -8.33
CA PRO A 202 5.90 13.21 -7.36
C PRO A 202 4.99 14.20 -6.62
N ASP A 203 5.11 14.30 -5.31
CA ASP A 203 4.47 15.38 -4.54
C ASP A 203 5.23 16.70 -4.75
N LYS A 204 5.02 17.33 -5.90
CA LYS A 204 5.66 18.59 -6.30
C LYS A 204 5.36 19.75 -5.36
N MET A 205 4.30 19.68 -4.58
CA MET A 205 3.98 20.71 -3.57
C MET A 205 4.97 20.69 -2.41
N ARG A 206 5.51 19.52 -2.10
CA ARG A 206 6.47 19.33 -1.00
C ARG A 206 7.90 19.23 -1.48
N TYR A 207 8.10 18.61 -2.63
CA TYR A 207 9.41 18.26 -3.19
C TYR A 207 9.45 18.67 -4.65
N SER A 208 9.73 19.96 -4.90
CA SER A 208 9.72 20.57 -6.24
C SER A 208 10.81 20.00 -7.15
N ASP A 209 11.86 19.48 -6.58
CA ASP A 209 13.11 19.02 -7.20
C ASP A 209 13.04 17.56 -7.66
N ILE A 210 12.01 16.80 -7.28
CA ILE A 210 11.82 15.45 -7.80
C ILE A 210 11.30 15.53 -9.24
N GLU A 211 12.10 15.15 -10.20
CA GLU A 211 11.76 15.30 -11.63
C GLU A 211 11.07 14.07 -12.23
N HIS A 212 11.22 12.90 -11.61
CA HIS A 212 10.82 11.62 -12.18
C HIS A 212 9.48 11.13 -11.65
N SER A 213 8.58 10.77 -12.57
CA SER A 213 7.39 9.93 -12.32
C SER A 213 7.68 8.51 -12.78
N TYR A 214 7.02 7.51 -12.18
CA TYR A 214 7.26 6.12 -12.55
C TYR A 214 5.96 5.36 -12.74
N ILE A 215 5.97 4.46 -13.72
CA ILE A 215 4.93 3.44 -13.91
C ILE A 215 5.53 2.11 -13.52
N LEU A 216 4.86 1.38 -12.65
CA LEU A 216 5.26 0.04 -12.22
C LEU A 216 4.21 -0.96 -12.66
N GLU A 217 4.68 -2.07 -13.20
CA GLU A 217 3.87 -3.24 -13.54
C GLU A 217 4.41 -4.44 -12.79
N LEU A 218 3.55 -5.14 -12.06
CA LEU A 218 3.89 -6.32 -11.29
C LEU A 218 3.45 -7.57 -12.05
N LYS A 219 4.28 -8.58 -12.04
CA LYS A 219 3.93 -9.91 -12.53
C LYS A 219 4.15 -10.92 -11.43
N TYR A 220 3.09 -11.57 -11.02
CA TYR A 220 3.14 -12.61 -10.01
C TYR A 220 3.29 -13.97 -10.66
N ALA A 221 4.33 -14.67 -10.28
CA ALA A 221 4.54 -16.05 -10.70
C ALA A 221 4.45 -17.01 -9.50
N THR A 222 3.84 -18.16 -9.71
CA THR A 222 3.78 -19.20 -8.69
C THR A 222 5.17 -19.80 -8.44
N ARG A 223 5.36 -20.44 -7.27
CA ARG A 223 6.63 -21.10 -6.92
C ARG A 223 7.05 -22.21 -7.88
N THR A 224 6.09 -22.76 -8.60
CA THR A 224 6.29 -23.84 -9.58
C THR A 224 6.53 -23.33 -11.00
N ALA A 225 6.54 -22.01 -11.20
CA ALA A 225 6.76 -21.42 -12.51
C ALA A 225 8.16 -21.74 -13.03
N THR A 226 8.22 -22.14 -14.30
CA THR A 226 9.47 -22.40 -15.01
C THR A 226 10.17 -21.09 -15.41
N ASN A 227 11.46 -21.14 -15.68
CA ASN A 227 12.20 -19.97 -16.16
C ASN A 227 11.60 -19.39 -17.45
N ALA A 228 11.10 -20.24 -18.35
CA ALA A 228 10.44 -19.79 -19.59
C ALA A 228 9.13 -19.02 -19.31
N GLU A 229 8.33 -19.44 -18.32
CA GLU A 229 7.14 -18.73 -17.90
C GLU A 229 7.49 -17.38 -17.24
N LEU A 230 8.54 -17.35 -16.42
CA LEU A 230 9.04 -16.10 -15.82
C LEU A 230 9.49 -15.09 -16.88
N GLU A 231 10.26 -15.55 -17.87
CA GLU A 231 10.71 -14.71 -18.98
C GLU A 231 9.55 -14.20 -19.83
N ALA A 232 8.54 -15.04 -20.08
CA ALA A 232 7.35 -14.66 -20.84
C ALA A 232 6.53 -13.59 -20.09
N GLN A 233 6.34 -13.75 -18.79
CA GLN A 233 5.63 -12.76 -17.96
C GLN A 233 6.42 -11.45 -17.86
N ALA A 234 7.73 -11.50 -17.73
CA ALA A 234 8.58 -10.31 -17.72
C ALA A 234 8.51 -9.54 -19.04
N GLU A 235 8.49 -10.25 -20.18
CA GLU A 235 8.34 -9.63 -21.50
C GLU A 235 6.93 -9.04 -21.69
N GLU A 236 5.89 -9.72 -21.22
CA GLU A 236 4.52 -9.19 -21.22
C GLU A 236 4.45 -7.87 -20.44
N GLY A 237 4.99 -7.84 -19.21
CA GLY A 237 5.05 -6.62 -18.37
C GLY A 237 5.81 -5.50 -19.08
N ARG A 238 6.94 -5.81 -19.73
CA ARG A 238 7.70 -4.84 -20.52
C ARG A 238 6.88 -4.25 -21.66
N GLN A 239 6.14 -5.07 -22.39
CA GLN A 239 5.27 -4.62 -23.48
C GLN A 239 4.10 -3.76 -22.96
N GLN A 240 3.57 -4.07 -21.78
CA GLN A 240 2.57 -3.23 -21.13
C GLN A 240 3.13 -1.86 -20.76
N LEU A 241 4.30 -1.80 -20.12
CA LEU A 241 4.96 -0.53 -19.78
C LEU A 241 5.26 0.32 -21.02
N LEU A 242 5.72 -0.29 -22.12
CA LEU A 242 5.96 0.41 -23.39
C LEU A 242 4.67 0.98 -24.01
N ARG A 243 3.52 0.35 -23.79
CA ARG A 243 2.21 0.90 -24.20
C ARG A 243 1.81 2.07 -23.31
N TYR A 244 1.93 1.92 -21.98
CA TYR A 244 1.58 2.96 -21.02
C TYR A 244 2.47 4.19 -21.13
N SER A 245 3.76 4.04 -21.44
CA SER A 245 4.68 5.17 -21.63
C SER A 245 4.29 6.10 -22.78
N LYS A 246 3.49 5.61 -23.73
CA LYS A 246 2.95 6.39 -24.85
C LYS A 246 1.58 6.99 -24.56
N ASP A 247 1.05 6.75 -23.37
CA ASP A 247 -0.27 7.20 -22.99
C ASP A 247 -0.27 8.70 -22.67
N ILE A 248 -1.22 9.41 -23.28
CA ILE A 248 -1.39 10.86 -23.11
C ILE A 248 -1.81 11.21 -21.67
N VAL A 249 -2.50 10.30 -20.98
CA VAL A 249 -2.91 10.51 -19.57
C VAL A 249 -1.68 10.57 -18.68
N GLY A 250 -0.75 9.61 -18.81
CA GLY A 250 0.50 9.60 -18.06
C GLY A 250 1.45 10.76 -18.39
N GLN A 251 1.35 11.34 -19.59
CA GLN A 251 2.18 12.49 -20.01
C GLN A 251 1.62 13.85 -19.53
N LYS A 252 0.37 13.89 -19.07
CA LYS A 252 -0.29 15.12 -18.58
C LYS A 252 -0.29 15.25 -17.05
N LEU A 253 0.10 14.20 -16.35
CA LEU A 253 0.22 14.15 -14.89
C LEU A 253 1.65 14.49 -14.46
#